data_9c321883ad37176e8904b0588d7b76d5
#
_entry.id   9c321883ad37176e8904b0588d7b76d5
#
_cell.length_a   1.000
_cell.length_b   1.000
_cell.length_c   1.000
_cell.angle_alpha   90.00
_cell.angle_beta   90.00
_cell.angle_gamma   90.00
#
_symmetry.space_group_name_H-M   'P 1'
#
loop_
_entity.id
_entity.type
_entity.pdbx_description
1 polymer ?
#
loop_
_entity_poly.entity_id
_entity_poly.type
_entity_poly.pdbx_seq_one_letter_code
_entity_poly.pdbx_strand_id
1 'polypeptide(L)'
;MLIEIGRKIQQARKIRRITQADLGNALGISRNTIGQLERGTVQDIGVRKLIRVLEFLGLELQTRPAGRPPTLEELRDEEIR
;
A
#
# COMPACT_ATOMS: atom_id res chain seq x y z
N MET A 1 1.22 0.54 -9.67
CA MET A 1 0.52 0.83 -8.38
C MET A 1 1.15 0.10 -7.21
N LEU A 2 1.25 -1.21 -7.25
CA LEU A 2 1.79 -1.98 -6.13
C LEU A 2 3.28 -1.71 -5.87
N ILE A 3 4.07 -1.52 -6.92
CA ILE A 3 5.48 -1.16 -6.80
C ILE A 3 5.64 0.20 -6.11
N GLU A 4 4.79 1.17 -6.43
CA GLU A 4 4.82 2.48 -5.79
C GLU A 4 4.45 2.40 -4.32
N ILE A 5 3.41 1.64 -3.99
CA ILE A 5 3.01 1.41 -2.61
C ILE A 5 4.15 0.77 -1.83
N GLY A 6 4.76 -0.26 -2.40
CA GLY A 6 5.89 -0.95 -1.77
C GLY A 6 7.08 -0.03 -1.52
N ARG A 7 7.39 0.85 -2.46
CA ARG A 7 8.48 1.81 -2.31
C ARG A 7 8.20 2.79 -1.17
N LYS A 8 6.98 3.28 -1.07
CA LYS A 8 6.60 4.20 0.00
C LYS A 8 6.63 3.54 1.37
N ILE A 9 6.24 2.28 1.44
CA ILE A 9 6.35 1.48 2.66
C ILE A 9 7.81 1.36 3.08
N GLN A 10 8.69 1.02 2.14
CA GLN A 10 10.12 0.89 2.41
C GLN A 10 10.72 2.20 2.90
N GLN A 11 10.41 3.31 2.24
CA GLN A 11 10.90 4.62 2.63
C GLN A 11 10.44 4.99 4.04
N ALA A 12 9.16 4.82 4.35
CA ALA A 12 8.61 5.13 5.66
C ALA A 12 9.24 4.26 6.76
N ARG A 13 9.47 2.98 6.46
CA ARG A 13 10.13 2.06 7.38
C ARG A 13 11.57 2.50 7.67
N LYS A 14 12.33 2.84 6.63
CA LYS A 14 13.72 3.26 6.78
C LYS A 14 13.86 4.58 7.54
N ILE A 15 12.94 5.51 7.30
CA ILE A 15 12.91 6.77 8.04
C ILE A 15 12.75 6.51 9.53
N ARG A 16 11.96 5.52 9.91
CA ARG A 16 11.74 5.13 11.31
C ARG A 16 12.85 4.24 11.86
N ARG A 17 13.83 3.88 11.04
CA ARG A 17 14.98 3.03 11.42
C ARG A 17 14.56 1.68 11.98
N ILE A 18 13.52 1.09 11.42
CA ILE A 18 13.08 -0.27 11.77
C ILE A 18 13.39 -1.23 10.62
N THR A 19 13.71 -2.47 10.97
CA THR A 19 14.01 -3.49 9.98
C THR A 19 12.72 -4.13 9.45
N GLN A 20 12.84 -4.86 8.34
CA GLN A 20 11.72 -5.66 7.85
C GLN A 20 11.26 -6.68 8.90
N ALA A 21 12.20 -7.28 9.63
CA ALA A 21 11.86 -8.22 10.69
C ALA A 21 11.11 -7.53 11.83
N ASP A 22 11.53 -6.34 12.24
CA ASP A 22 10.85 -5.58 13.27
C ASP A 22 9.42 -5.24 12.87
N LEU A 23 9.24 -4.78 11.65
CA LEU A 23 7.91 -4.46 11.13
C LEU A 23 7.03 -5.70 11.09
N GLY A 24 7.55 -6.81 10.59
CA GLY A 24 6.81 -8.07 10.54
C GLY A 24 6.42 -8.57 11.93
N ASN A 25 7.35 -8.51 12.88
CA ASN A 25 7.08 -8.92 14.26
C ASN A 25 5.99 -8.07 14.92
N ALA A 26 6.03 -6.76 14.70
CA ALA A 26 5.04 -5.85 15.26
C ALA A 26 3.62 -6.13 14.74
N LEU A 27 3.50 -6.58 13.50
CA LEU A 27 2.21 -6.77 12.84
C LEU A 27 1.78 -8.22 12.69
N GLY A 28 2.63 -9.18 13.11
CA GLY A 28 2.33 -10.60 12.92
C GLY A 28 2.40 -11.01 11.45
N ILE A 29 3.26 -10.37 10.67
CA ILE A 29 3.46 -10.65 9.25
C ILE A 29 4.90 -11.13 9.06
N SER A 30 5.13 -12.14 8.23
CA SER A 30 6.49 -12.65 8.03
C SER A 30 7.38 -11.61 7.38
N ARG A 31 8.67 -11.65 7.72
CA ARG A 31 9.67 -10.79 7.08
C ARG A 31 9.67 -10.96 5.57
N ASN A 32 9.50 -12.19 5.10
CA ASN A 32 9.47 -12.48 3.67
C ASN A 32 8.30 -11.76 2.98
N THR A 33 7.13 -11.75 3.60
CA THR A 33 5.96 -11.04 3.08
C THR A 33 6.21 -9.54 3.05
N ILE A 34 6.80 -8.97 4.09
CA ILE A 34 7.19 -7.56 4.11
C ILE A 34 8.14 -7.24 2.95
N GLY A 35 9.15 -8.09 2.74
CA GLY A 35 10.08 -7.91 1.63
C GLY A 35 9.40 -7.95 0.27
N GLN A 36 8.48 -8.89 0.06
CA GLN A 36 7.71 -8.97 -1.18
C GLN A 36 6.83 -7.74 -1.37
N LEU A 37 6.21 -7.27 -0.31
CA LEU A 37 5.37 -6.08 -0.35
C LEU A 37 6.19 -4.84 -0.76
N GLU A 38 7.37 -4.68 -0.20
CA GLU A 38 8.24 -3.55 -0.52
C GLU A 38 8.75 -3.59 -1.96
N ARG A 39 8.92 -4.78 -2.53
CA ARG A 39 9.32 -4.95 -3.93
C ARG A 39 8.16 -4.88 -4.91
N GLY A 40 6.93 -4.89 -4.39
CA GLY A 40 5.74 -4.92 -5.25
C GLY A 40 5.49 -6.29 -5.88
N THR A 41 6.05 -7.35 -5.32
CA THR A 41 5.93 -8.71 -5.84
C THR A 41 5.00 -9.60 -5.03
N VAL A 42 4.41 -9.08 -3.96
CA VAL A 42 3.46 -9.84 -3.16
C VAL A 42 2.22 -10.16 -4.00
N GLN A 43 1.78 -11.43 -3.95
CA GLN A 43 0.66 -11.87 -4.78
C GLN A 43 -0.69 -11.70 -4.10
N ASP A 44 -0.76 -11.99 -2.81
CA ASP A 44 -2.02 -11.94 -2.08
C ASP A 44 -1.75 -11.62 -0.61
N ILE A 45 -1.80 -10.35 -0.26
CA ILE A 45 -1.62 -9.95 1.12
C ILE A 45 -2.95 -9.69 1.84
N GLY A 46 -3.99 -9.39 1.10
CA GLY A 46 -5.26 -8.95 1.66
C GLY A 46 -5.25 -7.48 2.07
N VAL A 47 -6.38 -6.82 1.86
CA VAL A 47 -6.50 -5.38 2.09
C VAL A 47 -6.29 -5.01 3.56
N ARG A 48 -6.82 -5.82 4.48
CA ARG A 48 -6.68 -5.52 5.92
C ARG A 48 -5.23 -5.52 6.38
N LYS A 49 -4.45 -6.50 5.95
CA LYS A 49 -3.02 -6.54 6.29
C LYS A 49 -2.28 -5.36 5.69
N LEU A 50 -2.57 -5.01 4.44
CA LEU A 50 -1.97 -3.85 3.79
C LEU A 50 -2.27 -2.57 4.57
N ILE A 51 -3.53 -2.36 4.93
CA ILE A 51 -3.93 -1.18 5.69
C ILE A 51 -3.22 -1.12 7.04
N ARG A 52 -3.08 -2.25 7.73
CA ARG A 52 -2.36 -2.29 9.02
C ARG A 52 -0.90 -1.88 8.86
N VAL A 53 -0.24 -2.34 7.80
CA VAL A 53 1.13 -1.93 7.51
C VAL A 53 1.21 -0.41 7.29
N LEU A 54 0.31 0.11 6.47
CA LEU A 54 0.28 1.54 6.17
C LEU A 54 0.03 2.38 7.42
N GLU A 55 -0.99 2.03 8.19
CA GLU A 55 -1.32 2.75 9.42
C GLU A 55 -0.17 2.73 10.43
N PHE A 56 0.48 1.59 10.60
CA PHE A 56 1.63 1.48 11.49
C PHE A 56 2.75 2.45 11.10
N LEU A 57 2.92 2.68 9.80
CA LEU A 57 3.96 3.57 9.27
C LEU A 57 3.47 5.02 9.10
N GLY A 58 2.26 5.34 9.55
CA GLY A 58 1.70 6.68 9.41
C GLY A 58 1.29 7.03 7.99
N LEU A 59 1.02 6.02 7.17
CA LEU A 59 0.57 6.18 5.79
C LEU A 59 -0.92 5.86 5.70
N GLU A 60 -1.56 6.30 4.62
CA GLU A 60 -2.95 5.95 4.34
C GLU A 60 -3.08 5.50 2.89
N LEU A 61 -4.06 4.63 2.65
CA LEU A 61 -4.39 4.19 1.31
C LEU A 61 -5.42 5.15 0.72
N GLN A 62 -5.09 5.71 -0.44
CA GLN A 62 -6.01 6.59 -1.16
C GLN A 62 -6.21 6.05 -2.57
N THR A 63 -7.36 6.35 -3.14
CA THR A 63 -7.66 5.99 -4.53
C THR A 63 -7.89 7.25 -5.34
N ARG A 64 -7.50 7.19 -6.60
CA ARG A 64 -7.73 8.28 -7.54
C ARG A 64 -7.89 7.67 -8.93
N PRO A 65 -8.55 8.36 -9.86
CA PRO A 65 -8.65 7.87 -11.22
C PRO A 65 -7.28 7.61 -11.83
N ALA A 66 -7.12 6.50 -12.53
CA ALA A 66 -5.89 6.16 -13.22
C ALA A 66 -5.75 7.02 -14.49
N GLY A 67 -4.50 7.42 -14.79
CA GLY A 67 -4.22 8.23 -15.97
C GLY A 67 -4.73 9.66 -15.85
N ARG A 68 -5.37 10.16 -16.92
CA ARG A 68 -5.94 11.51 -16.93
C ARG A 68 -7.24 11.57 -16.13
N PRO A 69 -7.64 12.76 -15.65
CA PRO A 69 -8.93 12.90 -14.97
C PRO A 69 -10.08 12.43 -15.87
N PRO A 70 -11.13 11.82 -15.29
CA PRO A 70 -12.28 11.40 -16.09
C PRO A 70 -13.01 12.59 -16.70
N THR A 71 -13.67 12.35 -17.83
CA THR A 71 -14.49 13.36 -18.48
C THR A 71 -15.79 13.56 -17.69
N LEU A 72 -16.48 14.67 -17.98
CA LEU A 72 -17.80 14.92 -17.39
C LEU A 72 -18.79 13.79 -17.66
N GLU A 73 -18.75 13.22 -18.85
CA GLU A 73 -19.61 12.10 -19.21
C GLU A 73 -19.32 10.87 -18.35
N GLU A 74 -18.06 10.56 -18.14
CA GLU A 74 -17.65 9.45 -17.30
C GLU A 74 -18.12 9.65 -15.86
N LEU A 75 -18.00 10.86 -15.33
CA LEU A 75 -18.48 11.19 -13.99
C LEU A 75 -20.00 11.07 -13.87
N ARG A 76 -20.75 11.48 -14.92
CA ARG A 76 -22.20 11.31 -14.93
C ARG A 76 -22.60 9.85 -14.90
N ASP A 77 -21.92 9.02 -15.68
CA ASP A 77 -22.19 7.58 -15.71
C ASP A 77 -21.98 6.94 -14.34
N GLU A 78 -20.95 7.35 -13.62
CA GLU A 78 -20.69 6.88 -12.26
C GLU A 78 -21.77 7.34 -11.28
N GLU A 79 -22.25 8.55 -11.39
CA GLU A 79 -23.32 9.07 -10.53
C GLU A 79 -24.66 8.37 -10.75
N ILE A 80 -24.96 8.00 -11.97
CA ILE A 80 -26.23 7.34 -12.32
C ILE A 80 -26.25 5.88 -11.87
N ARG A 81 -25.12 5.26 -11.75
CA ARG A 81 -25.01 3.88 -11.29
C ARG A 81 -25.08 3.82 -9.77
#